data_0f1c36b997ad7e63e71ed141d0e8e7d5
#
_entry.id   0f1c36b997ad7e63e71ed141d0e8e7d5
#
_cell.length_a   1.000
_cell.length_b   1.000
_cell.length_c   1.000
_cell.angle_alpha   90.00
_cell.angle_beta   90.00
_cell.angle_gamma   90.00
#
_symmetry.space_group_name_H-M   'P 1'
#
loop_
_entity.id
_entity.type
_entity.pdbx_description
1 polymer ?
#
loop_
_entity_poly.entity_id
_entity_poly.type
_entity_poly.pdbx_seq_one_letter_code
_entity_poly.pdbx_strand_id
1 'polypeptide(L)'
;MVKKLKYDKRKINQELNCEFLGSGDNVFDNKQLEEIKNNSLMDPPSKLMGNSLWMWKEPVEGHKYIMGVDVSRGDSEDFSSIQIIDFDEREQVLEYVGKIPPDTLAEIAYKWGMMYNAFVVVDITGGMGITTVRKMQELGFKNLYVEGIDPFNIWANNKSSVEKIPGLNFNNKRVQI
;
A
#
# COMPACT_ATOMS: atom_id res chain seq x y z
N MET A 1 20.36 -7.58 31.39
CA MET A 1 20.11 -7.61 29.94
C MET A 1 21.35 -7.23 29.14
N VAL A 2 22.01 -6.09 29.39
CA VAL A 2 23.21 -5.61 28.67
C VAL A 2 24.35 -6.62 28.60
N LYS A 3 24.62 -7.39 29.70
CA LYS A 3 25.64 -8.46 29.72
C LYS A 3 25.37 -9.60 28.73
N LYS A 4 24.09 -9.84 28.38
CA LYS A 4 23.67 -10.88 27.43
C LYS A 4 23.94 -10.44 25.98
N LEU A 5 24.00 -9.14 25.70
CA LEU A 5 24.28 -8.53 24.40
C LEU A 5 25.78 -8.34 24.15
N LYS A 6 26.66 -8.86 25.01
CA LYS A 6 28.13 -8.76 24.87
C LYS A 6 28.66 -7.35 24.64
N TYR A 7 27.98 -6.33 25.19
CA TYR A 7 28.31 -4.91 25.00
C TYR A 7 28.35 -4.44 23.54
N ASP A 8 27.69 -5.16 22.64
CA ASP A 8 27.49 -4.71 21.25
C ASP A 8 26.55 -3.49 21.22
N LYS A 9 27.14 -2.33 20.93
CA LYS A 9 26.41 -1.05 20.91
C LYS A 9 25.21 -1.06 19.95
N ARG A 10 25.33 -1.76 18.80
CA ARG A 10 24.26 -1.87 17.81
C ARG A 10 23.08 -2.67 18.36
N LYS A 11 23.36 -3.84 18.96
CA LYS A 11 22.33 -4.70 19.59
C LYS A 11 21.69 -4.03 20.80
N ILE A 12 22.46 -3.27 21.57
CA ILE A 12 21.93 -2.52 22.72
C ILE A 12 20.95 -1.45 22.21
N ASN A 13 21.32 -0.67 21.20
CA ASN A 13 20.45 0.35 20.65
C ASN A 13 19.19 -0.26 20.01
N GLN A 14 19.33 -1.34 19.26
CA GLN A 14 18.22 -2.01 18.60
C GLN A 14 17.23 -2.65 19.60
N GLU A 15 17.73 -3.35 20.63
CA GLU A 15 16.88 -4.11 21.54
C GLU A 15 16.43 -3.32 22.78
N LEU A 16 17.20 -2.35 23.24
CA LEU A 16 16.87 -1.58 24.45
C LEU A 16 16.35 -0.17 24.16
N ASN A 17 16.88 0.49 23.14
CA ASN A 17 16.50 1.86 22.81
C ASN A 17 15.49 1.91 21.68
N CYS A 18 15.15 0.76 21.05
CA CYS A 18 14.32 0.68 19.85
C CYS A 18 14.82 1.59 18.69
N GLU A 19 16.11 1.92 18.71
CA GLU A 19 16.75 2.64 17.62
C GLU A 19 17.18 1.62 16.56
N PHE A 20 16.46 1.56 15.46
CA PHE A 20 16.90 0.84 14.26
C PHE A 20 18.07 1.59 13.63
N LEU A 21 19.25 1.42 14.20
CA LEU A 21 20.51 1.74 13.52
C LEU A 21 20.63 0.71 12.39
N GLY A 22 20.41 1.15 11.16
CA GLY A 22 20.40 0.30 9.99
C GLY A 22 21.53 -0.72 10.03
N SER A 23 21.18 -2.00 9.86
CA SER A 23 22.17 -3.02 9.54
C SER A 23 22.92 -2.56 8.30
N GLY A 24 24.21 -2.83 8.19
CA GLY A 24 25.02 -2.42 7.03
C GLY A 24 24.55 -2.98 5.67
N ASP A 25 23.44 -3.72 5.67
CA ASP A 25 22.80 -4.35 4.51
C ASP A 25 21.49 -3.65 4.09
N ASN A 26 21.18 -2.46 4.60
CA ASN A 26 20.02 -1.70 4.14
C ASN A 26 20.23 -1.21 2.70
N VAL A 27 19.20 -1.40 1.87
CA VAL A 27 19.17 -0.93 0.47
C VAL A 27 19.25 0.61 0.41
N PHE A 28 18.79 1.30 1.46
CA PHE A 28 18.83 2.76 1.57
C PHE A 28 19.85 3.20 2.62
N ASP A 29 20.57 4.27 2.33
CA ASP A 29 21.45 4.93 3.30
C ASP A 29 20.60 5.55 4.43
N ASN A 30 21.02 5.32 5.68
CA ASN A 30 20.34 5.84 6.87
C ASN A 30 20.19 7.37 6.84
N LYS A 31 21.17 8.07 6.29
CA LYS A 31 21.12 9.54 6.14
C LYS A 31 19.99 9.97 5.20
N GLN A 32 19.80 9.24 4.09
CA GLN A 32 18.70 9.49 3.17
C GLN A 32 17.34 9.20 3.81
N LEU A 33 17.23 8.14 4.62
CA LEU A 33 16.02 7.84 5.36
C LEU A 33 15.68 8.92 6.40
N GLU A 34 16.67 9.44 7.10
CA GLU A 34 16.48 10.56 8.03
C GLU A 34 16.07 11.85 7.29
N GLU A 35 16.67 12.15 6.16
CA GLU A 35 16.29 13.29 5.32
C GLU A 35 14.84 13.17 4.81
N ILE A 36 14.43 11.98 4.35
CA ILE A 36 13.05 11.72 3.95
C ILE A 36 12.11 11.90 5.15
N LYS A 37 12.45 11.31 6.30
CA LYS A 37 11.64 11.43 7.52
C LYS A 37 11.44 12.87 7.95
N ASN A 38 12.48 13.69 7.89
CA ASN A 38 12.43 15.08 8.36
C ASN A 38 11.78 16.04 7.36
N ASN A 39 11.84 15.73 6.06
CA ASN A 39 11.41 16.65 5.01
C ASN A 39 10.09 16.24 4.32
N SER A 40 9.69 14.97 4.39
CA SER A 40 8.57 14.44 3.60
C SER A 40 7.39 13.97 4.44
N LEU A 41 7.56 13.79 5.75
CA LEU A 41 6.45 13.39 6.62
C LEU A 41 5.65 14.62 7.04
N MET A 42 4.38 14.63 6.64
CA MET A 42 3.42 15.65 7.05
C MET A 42 2.23 15.00 7.74
N ASP A 43 1.80 15.59 8.86
CA ASP A 43 0.55 15.19 9.49
C ASP A 43 -0.62 15.46 8.53
N PRO A 44 -1.54 14.51 8.34
CA PRO A 44 -2.70 14.72 7.48
C PRO A 44 -3.68 15.71 8.13
N PRO A 45 -4.30 16.59 7.33
CA PRO A 45 -5.33 17.50 7.84
C PRO A 45 -6.60 16.73 8.27
N SER A 46 -6.85 15.54 7.75
CA SER A 46 -8.02 14.72 8.08
C SER A 46 -7.64 13.32 8.51
N LYS A 47 -8.13 12.92 9.70
CA LYS A 47 -7.99 11.56 10.24
C LYS A 47 -9.39 10.98 10.48
N LEU A 48 -9.69 9.89 9.82
CA LEU A 48 -11.01 9.26 9.80
C LEU A 48 -10.94 7.81 10.31
N MET A 49 -12.08 7.17 10.51
CA MET A 49 -12.18 5.76 10.90
C MET A 49 -11.34 5.42 12.15
N GLY A 50 -11.42 6.24 13.20
CA GLY A 50 -10.65 6.02 14.43
C GLY A 50 -9.13 6.15 14.24
N ASN A 51 -8.69 7.03 13.35
CA ASN A 51 -7.30 7.25 12.93
C ASN A 51 -6.70 6.16 12.03
N SER A 52 -7.48 5.21 11.55
CA SER A 52 -7.01 4.19 10.60
C SER A 52 -6.94 4.72 9.17
N LEU A 53 -7.62 5.82 8.85
CA LEU A 53 -7.59 6.46 7.54
C LEU A 53 -7.11 7.90 7.67
N TRP A 54 -6.06 8.21 6.92
CA TRP A 54 -5.44 9.51 6.84
C TRP A 54 -5.62 10.07 5.44
N MET A 55 -6.08 11.30 5.34
CA MET A 55 -6.29 11.98 4.06
C MET A 55 -5.59 13.32 4.07
N TRP A 56 -4.67 13.53 3.13
CA TRP A 56 -3.90 14.77 2.95
C TRP A 56 -4.57 15.72 1.98
N LYS A 57 -5.13 15.20 0.89
CA LYS A 57 -5.79 15.98 -0.16
C LYS A 57 -7.06 15.30 -0.63
N GLU A 58 -8.08 16.09 -0.93
CA GLU A 58 -9.26 15.61 -1.66
C GLU A 58 -8.95 15.42 -3.15
N PRO A 59 -9.76 14.62 -3.87
CA PRO A 59 -9.54 14.43 -5.30
C PRO A 59 -9.72 15.73 -6.07
N VAL A 60 -8.83 15.96 -7.03
CA VAL A 60 -8.87 17.09 -7.97
C VAL A 60 -9.39 16.58 -9.31
N GLU A 61 -10.35 17.33 -9.91
CA GLU A 61 -10.91 16.96 -11.19
C GLU A 61 -9.83 16.94 -12.30
N GLY A 62 -9.82 15.88 -13.07
CA GLY A 62 -8.86 15.70 -14.18
C GLY A 62 -7.54 15.06 -13.78
N HIS A 63 -7.23 14.95 -12.48
CA HIS A 63 -6.04 14.23 -12.01
C HIS A 63 -6.21 12.72 -12.11
N LYS A 64 -5.09 12.02 -12.24
CA LYS A 64 -5.01 10.57 -12.31
C LYS A 64 -4.52 10.02 -10.96
N TYR A 65 -5.25 9.05 -10.42
CA TYR A 65 -4.92 8.44 -9.14
C TYR A 65 -4.63 6.96 -9.29
N ILE A 66 -3.62 6.49 -8.57
CA ILE A 66 -3.29 5.06 -8.43
C ILE A 66 -3.51 4.67 -6.99
N MET A 67 -4.26 3.58 -6.78
CA MET A 67 -4.47 2.98 -5.47
C MET A 67 -3.75 1.64 -5.40
N GLY A 68 -2.83 1.49 -4.46
CA GLY A 68 -2.25 0.21 -4.06
C GLY A 68 -3.01 -0.38 -2.87
N VAL A 69 -3.28 -1.68 -2.90
CA VAL A 69 -3.97 -2.40 -1.83
C VAL A 69 -3.17 -3.63 -1.46
N ASP A 70 -2.66 -3.65 -0.23
CA ASP A 70 -2.02 -4.81 0.39
C ASP A 70 -3.00 -5.47 1.37
N VAL A 71 -3.19 -6.79 1.23
CA VAL A 71 -4.29 -7.50 1.87
C VAL A 71 -3.76 -8.52 2.87
N SER A 72 -4.06 -8.31 4.15
CA SER A 72 -3.87 -9.30 5.21
C SER A 72 -5.17 -10.08 5.50
N ARG A 73 -5.06 -11.14 6.30
CA ARG A 73 -6.22 -11.94 6.71
C ARG A 73 -7.18 -11.21 7.66
N GLY A 74 -6.69 -10.18 8.37
CA GLY A 74 -7.46 -9.43 9.37
C GLY A 74 -7.52 -10.08 10.77
N ASP A 75 -7.17 -11.37 10.88
CA ASP A 75 -7.14 -12.14 12.14
C ASP A 75 -5.71 -12.45 12.64
N SER A 76 -4.69 -11.96 11.91
CA SER A 76 -3.27 -12.13 12.22
C SER A 76 -2.65 -10.86 12.85
N GLU A 77 -1.34 -10.88 13.06
CA GLU A 77 -0.60 -9.68 13.49
C GLU A 77 -0.43 -8.66 12.36
N ASP A 78 -0.57 -9.10 11.11
CA ASP A 78 -0.37 -8.26 9.93
C ASP A 78 -1.54 -7.30 9.69
N PHE A 79 -1.22 -6.13 9.18
CA PHE A 79 -2.19 -5.11 8.79
C PHE A 79 -2.45 -5.17 7.28
N SER A 80 -3.68 -4.87 6.89
CA SER A 80 -4.00 -4.48 5.53
C SER A 80 -3.75 -3.00 5.34
N SER A 81 -3.33 -2.59 4.12
CA SER A 81 -3.13 -1.18 3.82
C SER A 81 -3.71 -0.79 2.45
N ILE A 82 -4.12 0.48 2.36
CA ILE A 82 -4.48 1.15 1.11
C ILE A 82 -3.66 2.43 1.03
N GLN A 83 -3.05 2.68 -0.14
CA GLN A 83 -2.32 3.89 -0.44
C GLN A 83 -2.88 4.50 -1.73
N ILE A 84 -3.27 5.77 -1.72
CA ILE A 84 -3.64 6.49 -2.94
C ILE A 84 -2.59 7.56 -3.22
N ILE A 85 -2.10 7.53 -4.46
CA ILE A 85 -1.10 8.47 -4.97
C ILE A 85 -1.75 9.27 -6.09
N ASP A 86 -1.65 10.59 -6.02
CA ASP A 86 -1.85 11.48 -7.15
C ASP A 86 -0.67 11.30 -8.12
N PHE A 87 -0.95 10.74 -9.30
CA PHE A 87 0.07 10.41 -10.28
C PHE A 87 0.64 11.65 -10.96
N ASP A 88 -0.16 12.70 -11.12
CA ASP A 88 0.24 13.93 -11.79
C ASP A 88 1.15 14.77 -10.86
N GLU A 89 0.82 14.86 -9.56
CA GLU A 89 1.60 15.57 -8.56
C GLU A 89 2.69 14.71 -7.90
N ARG A 90 2.61 13.39 -8.05
CA ARG A 90 3.52 12.40 -7.42
C ARG A 90 3.51 12.47 -5.89
N GLU A 91 2.35 12.68 -5.32
CA GLU A 91 2.14 12.80 -3.89
C GLU A 91 1.18 11.75 -3.36
N GLN A 92 1.41 11.29 -2.14
CA GLN A 92 0.45 10.49 -1.41
C GLN A 92 -0.69 11.38 -0.92
N VAL A 93 -1.92 11.00 -1.23
CA VAL A 93 -3.12 11.77 -0.89
C VAL A 93 -4.00 11.09 0.13
N LEU A 94 -3.93 9.76 0.23
CA LEU A 94 -4.69 8.98 1.22
C LEU A 94 -3.93 7.74 1.63
N GLU A 95 -4.07 7.38 2.91
CA GLU A 95 -3.61 6.13 3.50
C GLU A 95 -4.69 5.52 4.36
N TYR A 96 -4.85 4.21 4.30
CA TYR A 96 -5.59 3.42 5.27
C TYR A 96 -4.69 2.28 5.77
N VAL A 97 -4.69 2.07 7.09
CA VAL A 97 -4.02 0.92 7.73
C VAL A 97 -4.94 0.34 8.80
N GLY A 98 -5.21 -0.96 8.71
CA GLY A 98 -6.08 -1.61 9.69
C GLY A 98 -6.05 -3.13 9.65
N LYS A 99 -6.51 -3.73 10.74
CA LYS A 99 -6.71 -5.19 10.85
C LYS A 99 -8.18 -5.50 10.60
N ILE A 100 -8.52 -5.78 9.36
CA ILE A 100 -9.89 -6.05 8.93
C ILE A 100 -9.90 -7.21 7.92
N PRO A 101 -11.03 -7.93 7.80
CA PRO A 101 -11.19 -8.96 6.79
C PRO A 101 -11.08 -8.42 5.36
N PRO A 102 -10.63 -9.26 4.38
CA PRO A 102 -10.45 -8.85 2.99
C PRO A 102 -11.70 -8.29 2.29
N ASP A 103 -12.88 -8.76 2.63
CA ASP A 103 -14.17 -8.28 2.11
C ASP A 103 -14.50 -6.87 2.64
N THR A 104 -14.25 -6.62 3.93
CA THR A 104 -14.42 -5.28 4.53
C THR A 104 -13.41 -4.30 3.96
N LEU A 105 -12.15 -4.74 3.73
CA LEU A 105 -11.14 -3.92 3.04
C LEU A 105 -11.60 -3.54 1.63
N ALA A 106 -12.26 -4.47 0.92
CA ALA A 106 -12.79 -4.21 -0.41
C ALA A 106 -13.84 -3.10 -0.43
N GLU A 107 -14.70 -3.01 0.58
CA GLU A 107 -15.70 -1.95 0.70
C GLU A 107 -15.03 -0.57 0.91
N ILE A 108 -13.97 -0.52 1.70
CA ILE A 108 -13.17 0.70 1.89
C ILE A 108 -12.47 1.07 0.59
N ALA A 109 -11.78 0.10 -0.05
CA ALA A 109 -11.10 0.31 -1.32
C ALA A 109 -12.08 0.75 -2.43
N TYR A 110 -13.27 0.15 -2.49
CA TYR A 110 -14.33 0.56 -3.41
C TYR A 110 -14.74 2.02 -3.20
N LYS A 111 -15.07 2.39 -1.95
CA LYS A 111 -15.53 3.75 -1.63
C LYS A 111 -14.50 4.79 -2.05
N TRP A 112 -13.26 4.62 -1.62
CA TRP A 112 -12.21 5.59 -1.90
C TRP A 112 -11.70 5.51 -3.35
N GLY A 113 -11.67 4.30 -3.93
CA GLY A 113 -11.36 4.13 -5.35
C GLY A 113 -12.36 4.84 -6.26
N MET A 114 -13.65 4.80 -5.92
CA MET A 114 -14.69 5.55 -6.65
C MET A 114 -14.55 7.06 -6.44
N MET A 115 -14.28 7.49 -5.20
CA MET A 115 -14.15 8.92 -4.88
C MET A 115 -13.00 9.58 -5.64
N TYR A 116 -11.85 8.91 -5.72
CA TYR A 116 -10.68 9.40 -6.46
C TYR A 116 -10.67 9.00 -7.94
N ASN A 117 -11.67 8.25 -8.41
CA ASN A 117 -11.65 7.60 -9.73
C ASN A 117 -10.32 6.89 -10.00
N ALA A 118 -9.81 6.19 -8.98
CA ALA A 118 -8.48 5.64 -8.96
C ALA A 118 -8.36 4.36 -9.79
N PHE A 119 -7.19 4.15 -10.38
CA PHE A 119 -6.79 2.86 -10.90
C PHE A 119 -6.24 1.99 -9.76
N VAL A 120 -6.88 0.85 -9.52
CA VAL A 120 -6.63 0.05 -8.32
C VAL A 120 -5.79 -1.18 -8.62
N VAL A 121 -4.68 -1.32 -7.92
CA VAL A 121 -3.76 -2.46 -7.95
C VAL A 121 -3.86 -3.19 -6.62
N VAL A 122 -4.43 -4.39 -6.61
CA VAL A 122 -4.52 -5.23 -5.42
C VAL A 122 -3.40 -6.27 -5.44
N ASP A 123 -2.66 -6.41 -4.35
CA ASP A 123 -1.73 -7.54 -4.19
C ASP A 123 -2.53 -8.83 -3.98
N ILE A 124 -2.45 -9.73 -4.96
CA ILE A 124 -3.08 -11.06 -4.90
C ILE A 124 -2.09 -12.19 -4.58
N THR A 125 -0.87 -11.84 -4.18
CA THR A 125 0.14 -12.80 -3.77
C THR A 125 -0.35 -13.59 -2.55
N GLY A 126 -0.23 -14.90 -2.59
CA GLY A 126 -0.74 -15.76 -1.49
C GLY A 126 -2.26 -15.92 -1.44
N GLY A 127 -3.01 -15.28 -2.35
CA GLY A 127 -4.44 -15.54 -2.57
C GLY A 127 -5.41 -14.67 -1.76
N MET A 128 -4.98 -13.98 -0.69
CA MET A 128 -5.90 -13.18 0.15
C MET A 128 -6.53 -12.03 -0.64
N GLY A 129 -5.77 -11.34 -1.48
CA GLY A 129 -6.26 -10.26 -2.33
C GLY A 129 -7.32 -10.67 -3.34
N ILE A 130 -7.44 -11.95 -3.68
CA ILE A 130 -8.47 -12.45 -4.60
C ILE A 130 -9.88 -12.20 -4.03
N THR A 131 -10.06 -12.37 -2.72
CA THR A 131 -11.34 -12.07 -2.05
C THR A 131 -11.68 -10.58 -2.18
N THR A 132 -10.71 -9.71 -1.92
CA THR A 132 -10.87 -8.26 -2.08
C THR A 132 -11.24 -7.88 -3.52
N VAL A 133 -10.53 -8.43 -4.50
CA VAL A 133 -10.81 -8.19 -5.94
C VAL A 133 -12.23 -8.62 -6.31
N ARG A 134 -12.63 -9.84 -5.95
CA ARG A 134 -13.98 -10.36 -6.24
C ARG A 134 -15.06 -9.49 -5.62
N LYS A 135 -14.89 -9.10 -4.35
CA LYS A 135 -15.84 -8.22 -3.68
C LYS A 135 -15.92 -6.85 -4.34
N MET A 136 -14.82 -6.25 -4.75
CA MET A 136 -14.82 -5.00 -5.51
C MET A 136 -15.54 -5.14 -6.86
N GLN A 137 -15.36 -6.28 -7.56
CA GLN A 137 -16.09 -6.57 -8.81
C GLN A 137 -17.59 -6.74 -8.58
N GLU A 138 -18.00 -7.43 -7.51
CA GLU A 138 -19.42 -7.56 -7.09
C GLU A 138 -20.05 -6.19 -6.81
N LEU A 139 -19.29 -5.25 -6.22
CA LEU A 139 -19.71 -3.88 -5.99
C LEU A 139 -19.73 -3.03 -7.28
N GLY A 140 -19.28 -3.58 -8.40
CA GLY A 140 -19.27 -2.92 -9.71
C GLY A 140 -18.05 -2.06 -10.00
N PHE A 141 -16.96 -2.21 -9.25
CA PHE A 141 -15.73 -1.48 -9.51
C PHE A 141 -15.05 -2.00 -10.79
N LYS A 142 -14.70 -1.09 -11.70
CA LYS A 142 -14.21 -1.45 -13.05
C LYS A 142 -12.72 -1.17 -13.27
N ASN A 143 -12.16 -0.18 -12.58
CA ASN A 143 -10.79 0.28 -12.79
C ASN A 143 -9.76 -0.56 -12.02
N LEU A 144 -9.85 -1.90 -12.13
CA LEU A 144 -8.91 -2.84 -11.51
C LEU A 144 -7.76 -3.15 -12.47
N TYR A 145 -6.54 -3.14 -11.95
CA TYR A 145 -5.36 -3.60 -12.69
C TYR A 145 -5.48 -5.07 -13.07
N VAL A 146 -5.15 -5.40 -14.31
CA VAL A 146 -5.04 -6.77 -14.80
C VAL A 146 -3.62 -6.96 -15.34
N GLU A 147 -2.93 -8.02 -14.89
CA GLU A 147 -1.56 -8.30 -15.31
C GLU A 147 -1.43 -8.46 -16.83
N GLY A 148 -0.44 -7.76 -17.42
CA GLY A 148 -0.20 -7.77 -18.88
C GLY A 148 -0.94 -6.68 -19.65
N ILE A 149 -1.66 -5.80 -18.96
CA ILE A 149 -2.18 -4.55 -19.54
C ILE A 149 -1.18 -3.43 -19.22
N ASP A 150 -0.81 -2.67 -20.25
CA ASP A 150 0.08 -1.51 -20.07
C ASP A 150 -0.59 -0.46 -19.16
N PRO A 151 -0.01 -0.13 -18.00
CA PRO A 151 -0.58 0.86 -17.08
C PRO A 151 -0.72 2.25 -17.70
N PHE A 152 0.05 2.60 -18.71
CA PHE A 152 -0.08 3.88 -19.44
C PHE A 152 -1.20 3.89 -20.48
N ASN A 153 -1.72 2.71 -20.86
CA ASN A 153 -2.86 2.55 -21.77
C ASN A 153 -4.17 2.15 -21.04
N ILE A 154 -4.23 2.27 -19.73
CA ILE A 154 -5.38 1.88 -18.92
C ILE A 154 -6.64 2.63 -19.31
N TRP A 155 -6.48 3.88 -19.71
CA TRP A 155 -7.57 4.73 -20.15
C TRP A 155 -7.93 4.52 -21.64
N ALA A 156 -7.16 3.74 -22.39
CA ALA A 156 -7.49 3.31 -23.75
C ALA A 156 -8.15 1.91 -23.64
N ASN A 157 -9.44 1.81 -24.01
CA ASN A 157 -10.29 0.61 -23.99
C ASN A 157 -9.61 -0.66 -24.55
N ASN A 158 -8.80 -1.34 -23.79
CA ASN A 158 -8.24 -2.64 -24.18
C ASN A 158 -9.07 -3.77 -23.58
N LYS A 159 -10.01 -4.28 -24.36
CA LYS A 159 -10.67 -5.57 -24.11
C LYS A 159 -9.66 -6.69 -24.38
N SER A 160 -8.98 -7.18 -23.35
CA SER A 160 -8.28 -8.45 -23.48
C SER A 160 -9.27 -9.60 -23.42
N SER A 161 -9.20 -10.53 -24.36
CA SER A 161 -10.11 -11.68 -24.51
C SER A 161 -9.86 -12.84 -23.54
N VAL A 162 -9.06 -12.64 -22.49
CA VAL A 162 -8.77 -13.68 -21.49
C VAL A 162 -9.28 -13.18 -20.14
N GLU A 163 -10.18 -13.96 -19.52
CA GLU A 163 -10.61 -13.76 -18.12
C GLU A 163 -9.43 -13.97 -17.18
N LYS A 164 -8.63 -12.92 -16.99
CA LYS A 164 -7.59 -12.90 -15.97
C LYS A 164 -8.19 -12.34 -14.69
N ILE A 165 -7.83 -12.93 -13.56
CA ILE A 165 -8.16 -12.38 -12.25
C ILE A 165 -7.41 -11.04 -12.12
N PRO A 166 -8.10 -9.91 -11.87
CA PRO A 166 -7.45 -8.65 -11.60
C PRO A 166 -6.52 -8.74 -10.39
N GLY A 167 -5.48 -7.89 -10.37
CA GLY A 167 -4.50 -7.83 -9.29
C GLY A 167 -3.08 -8.13 -9.78
N LEU A 168 -2.13 -7.88 -8.91
CA LEU A 168 -0.70 -8.07 -9.16
C LEU A 168 -0.17 -9.22 -8.30
N ASN A 169 0.50 -10.20 -8.93
CA ASN A 169 1.12 -11.32 -8.24
C ASN A 169 2.65 -11.15 -8.25
N PHE A 170 3.25 -11.01 -7.07
CA PHE A 170 4.69 -10.80 -6.91
C PHE A 170 5.52 -12.07 -6.83
N ASN A 171 4.93 -13.28 -6.78
CA ASN A 171 5.67 -14.53 -6.55
C ASN A 171 6.88 -14.73 -7.48
N ASN A 172 6.78 -14.30 -8.74
CA ASN A 172 7.84 -14.45 -9.74
C ASN A 172 8.59 -13.13 -10.02
N LYS A 173 8.31 -12.07 -9.27
CA LYS A 173 8.81 -10.71 -9.53
C LYS A 173 9.63 -10.14 -8.39
N ARG A 174 9.70 -10.84 -7.25
CA ARG A 174 10.55 -10.42 -6.13
C ARG A 174 11.99 -10.61 -6.54
N VAL A 175 12.73 -9.51 -6.61
CA VAL A 175 14.18 -9.55 -6.74
C VAL A 175 14.72 -10.24 -5.48
N GLN A 176 15.43 -11.35 -5.66
CA GLN A 176 16.22 -11.92 -4.57
C GLN A 176 17.40 -10.96 -4.34
N ILE A 177 17.32 -10.22 -3.23
CA ILE A 177 18.41 -9.36 -2.77
C ILE A 177 19.38 -10.20 -1.94
#